data_cb8b6231f58492c3a684cfb5869389b8
#
_entry.id   cb8b6231f58492c3a684cfb5869389b8
#
_cell.length_a   1.000
_cell.length_b   1.000
_cell.length_c   1.000
_cell.angle_alpha   90.00
_cell.angle_beta   90.00
_cell.angle_gamma   90.00
#
_symmetry.space_group_name_H-M   'P 1'
#
loop_
_entity.id
_entity.type
_entity.pdbx_description
1 polymer ?
#
loop_
_entity_poly.entity_id
_entity_poly.type
_entity_poly.pdbx_seq_one_letter_code
_entity_poly.pdbx_strand_id
1 'polypeptide(L)'
;MCRIAEIVGTLAMATDLGLGLPIEHAIRACLMSIEIGRRLGIAPAELSELYYLTLLRMLGCTSGSADNAYFFGDEVAFGRDTQHLDYGDSSAFGAWVMASFAADRPPHEREQLIGQLFSYTPETRNSSLRGHCEVAQMLAARLGFGGTVVQGLALVFERWDGSGAPNGVPGPNQPLAVRIMHLCNELEIHYRLGGRAGAVAMARQRSGSELEPALVSAFCSDPDGVLGAVGRASLWDDLLAAEPEPHRLADDTALLEAARVMGDFADLKSIHLAGHSTTVEALTMDAAERLKLDLAECLILHVAALAHDLGRVAVSAAIWDKPGPLNDSEWEAVRLHPYYSERLLSRARSLARAGQLAGMHHERVDGSGYHRGTRAAAQSIAGGLVATADVYAAMRQARAYRPALDPEQAAAELRRMARDGELETTAVNAVLAAAGDKGRPVRRRWPADLTDREVDVLRRIAVGGSIQTAAADLNLAPKTVDFHLQNIYSKVGITSRAAATLFAIQNDLLQA
;
A
#
# COMPACT_ATOMS: atom_id res chain seq x y z
N MET A 1 -17.88 4.44 -16.97
CA MET A 1 -17.62 3.19 -16.21
C MET A 1 -16.15 2.87 -16.37
N CYS A 2 -15.46 2.60 -15.24
CA CYS A 2 -14.07 2.23 -15.16
C CYS A 2 -13.93 0.69 -15.18
N ARG A 3 -12.90 0.14 -15.82
CA ARG A 3 -12.59 -1.30 -15.69
C ARG A 3 -11.89 -1.56 -14.36
N ILE A 4 -12.28 -2.59 -13.64
CA ILE A 4 -11.60 -3.03 -12.42
C ILE A 4 -10.12 -3.34 -12.69
N ALA A 5 -9.78 -3.83 -13.88
CA ALA A 5 -8.40 -4.07 -14.31
C ALA A 5 -7.53 -2.80 -14.30
N GLU A 6 -8.09 -1.62 -14.63
CA GLU A 6 -7.36 -0.34 -14.56
C GLU A 6 -7.04 0.03 -13.10
N ILE A 7 -7.99 -0.16 -12.18
CA ILE A 7 -7.83 0.10 -10.76
C ILE A 7 -6.79 -0.82 -10.14
N VAL A 8 -6.94 -2.12 -10.39
CA VAL A 8 -6.05 -3.16 -9.85
C VAL A 8 -4.65 -3.05 -10.45
N GLY A 9 -4.53 -2.74 -11.74
CA GLY A 9 -3.24 -2.46 -12.38
C GLY A 9 -2.54 -1.25 -11.77
N THR A 10 -3.29 -0.19 -11.42
CA THR A 10 -2.74 0.98 -10.71
C THR A 10 -2.22 0.60 -9.33
N LEU A 11 -2.98 -0.17 -8.55
CA LEU A 11 -2.55 -0.69 -7.24
C LEU A 11 -1.32 -1.62 -7.38
N ALA A 12 -1.30 -2.49 -8.39
CA ALA A 12 -0.17 -3.37 -8.66
C ALA A 12 1.13 -2.58 -8.91
N MET A 13 1.06 -1.50 -9.70
CA MET A 13 2.22 -0.61 -9.90
C MET A 13 2.61 0.14 -8.61
N ALA A 14 1.65 0.48 -7.74
CA ALA A 14 1.95 1.07 -6.45
C ALA A 14 2.66 0.06 -5.52
N THR A 15 2.25 -1.22 -5.54
CA THR A 15 2.96 -2.27 -4.79
C THR A 15 4.38 -2.49 -5.30
N ASP A 16 4.60 -2.45 -6.62
CA ASP A 16 5.95 -2.54 -7.20
C ASP A 16 6.86 -1.43 -6.65
N LEU A 17 6.38 -0.18 -6.64
CA LEU A 17 7.12 0.95 -6.06
C LEU A 17 7.40 0.75 -4.56
N GLY A 18 6.41 0.32 -3.80
CA GLY A 18 6.53 0.10 -2.35
C GLY A 18 7.53 -1.00 -1.97
N LEU A 19 7.80 -1.91 -2.88
CA LEU A 19 8.77 -3.00 -2.75
C LEU A 19 10.13 -2.70 -3.39
N GLY A 20 10.31 -1.51 -3.97
CA GLY A 20 11.53 -1.17 -4.71
C GLY A 20 11.70 -1.93 -6.03
N LEU A 21 10.64 -2.56 -6.52
CA LEU A 21 10.64 -3.24 -7.81
C LEU A 21 10.43 -2.24 -8.95
N PRO A 22 10.90 -2.55 -10.16
CA PRO A 22 10.57 -1.74 -11.34
C PRO A 22 9.05 -1.67 -11.54
N ILE A 23 8.56 -0.49 -11.83
CA ILE A 23 7.14 -0.30 -12.21
C ILE A 23 6.80 -1.27 -13.36
N GLU A 24 5.63 -1.90 -13.29
CA GLU A 24 5.13 -2.92 -14.24
C GLU A 24 5.70 -4.34 -13.99
N HIS A 25 6.43 -4.60 -12.89
CA HIS A 25 6.82 -5.96 -12.52
C HIS A 25 5.60 -6.89 -12.37
N ALA A 26 4.62 -6.48 -11.56
CA ALA A 26 3.39 -7.26 -11.36
C ALA A 26 2.59 -7.45 -12.66
N ILE A 27 2.58 -6.44 -13.54
CA ILE A 27 1.95 -6.52 -14.87
C ILE A 27 2.64 -7.57 -15.74
N ARG A 28 3.98 -7.59 -15.78
CA ARG A 28 4.75 -8.59 -16.53
C ARG A 28 4.51 -10.01 -16.00
N ALA A 29 4.53 -10.19 -14.68
CA ALA A 29 4.22 -11.46 -14.04
C ALA A 29 2.80 -11.93 -14.37
N CYS A 30 1.81 -11.01 -14.39
CA CYS A 30 0.43 -11.30 -14.77
C CYS A 30 0.32 -11.76 -16.24
N LEU A 31 0.95 -11.07 -17.17
CA LEU A 31 0.95 -11.45 -18.59
C LEU A 31 1.55 -12.85 -18.82
N MET A 32 2.67 -13.15 -18.15
CA MET A 32 3.25 -14.51 -18.17
C MET A 32 2.31 -15.54 -17.55
N SER A 33 1.63 -15.19 -16.44
CA SER A 33 0.68 -16.10 -15.78
C SER A 33 -0.50 -16.46 -16.68
N ILE A 34 -1.06 -15.47 -17.38
CA ILE A 34 -2.16 -15.68 -18.33
C ILE A 34 -1.70 -16.52 -19.52
N GLU A 35 -0.49 -16.30 -20.02
CA GLU A 35 0.06 -17.12 -21.10
C GLU A 35 0.23 -18.59 -20.69
N ILE A 36 0.79 -18.85 -19.49
CA ILE A 36 0.89 -20.21 -18.95
C ILE A 36 -0.50 -20.82 -18.75
N GLY A 37 -1.44 -20.07 -18.16
CA GLY A 37 -2.79 -20.55 -17.92
C GLY A 37 -3.52 -20.94 -19.21
N ARG A 38 -3.38 -20.15 -20.28
CA ARG A 38 -3.94 -20.46 -21.61
C ARG A 38 -3.35 -21.74 -22.19
N ARG A 39 -2.05 -21.93 -22.09
CA ARG A 39 -1.34 -23.16 -22.56
C ARG A 39 -1.75 -24.42 -21.79
N LEU A 40 -2.07 -24.25 -20.52
CA LEU A 40 -2.60 -25.35 -19.69
C LEU A 40 -4.08 -25.61 -19.92
N GLY A 41 -4.77 -24.81 -20.75
CA GLY A 41 -6.20 -24.95 -21.03
C GLY A 41 -7.09 -24.60 -19.84
N ILE A 42 -6.65 -23.68 -18.97
CA ILE A 42 -7.42 -23.21 -17.81
C ILE A 42 -8.70 -22.50 -18.31
N ALA A 43 -9.82 -22.76 -17.65
CA ALA A 43 -11.11 -22.20 -18.01
C ALA A 43 -11.11 -20.65 -17.83
N PRO A 44 -11.90 -19.88 -18.63
CA PRO A 44 -11.91 -18.42 -18.57
C PRO A 44 -12.18 -17.84 -17.18
N ALA A 45 -13.04 -18.45 -16.38
CA ALA A 45 -13.32 -18.01 -15.01
C ALA A 45 -12.09 -18.15 -14.10
N GLU A 46 -11.37 -19.26 -14.18
CA GLU A 46 -10.14 -19.51 -13.42
C GLU A 46 -8.98 -18.64 -13.92
N LEU A 47 -8.94 -18.34 -15.24
CA LEU A 47 -7.99 -17.36 -15.80
C LEU A 47 -8.25 -15.96 -15.23
N SER A 48 -9.52 -15.56 -15.05
CA SER A 48 -9.86 -14.29 -14.41
C SER A 48 -9.37 -14.24 -12.95
N GLU A 49 -9.54 -15.32 -12.20
CA GLU A 49 -9.02 -15.43 -10.84
C GLU A 49 -7.48 -15.34 -10.81
N LEU A 50 -6.79 -16.06 -11.70
CA LEU A 50 -5.33 -16.01 -11.83
C LEU A 50 -4.83 -14.59 -12.18
N TYR A 51 -5.51 -13.90 -13.11
CA TYR A 51 -5.20 -12.53 -13.51
C TYR A 51 -5.20 -11.58 -12.33
N TYR A 52 -6.30 -11.53 -11.58
CA TYR A 52 -6.45 -10.64 -10.46
C TYR A 52 -5.62 -11.05 -9.23
N LEU A 53 -5.48 -12.34 -8.96
CA LEU A 53 -4.60 -12.85 -7.90
C LEU A 53 -3.15 -12.41 -8.12
N THR A 54 -2.65 -12.53 -9.36
CA THR A 54 -1.27 -12.15 -9.67
C THR A 54 -1.03 -10.65 -9.48
N LEU A 55 -1.96 -9.80 -9.90
CA LEU A 55 -1.86 -8.35 -9.73
C LEU A 55 -1.98 -7.90 -8.27
N LEU A 56 -2.82 -8.58 -7.48
CA LEU A 56 -3.08 -8.23 -6.08
C LEU A 56 -2.11 -8.89 -5.09
N ARG A 57 -1.22 -9.74 -5.56
CA ARG A 57 -0.33 -10.58 -4.73
C ARG A 57 0.32 -9.82 -3.57
N MET A 58 0.77 -8.59 -3.82
CA MET A 58 1.50 -7.78 -2.85
C MET A 58 0.67 -6.63 -2.25
N LEU A 59 -0.67 -6.69 -2.33
CA LEU A 59 -1.56 -5.63 -1.84
C LEU A 59 -1.46 -5.37 -0.33
N GLY A 60 -0.88 -6.28 0.43
CA GLY A 60 -0.62 -6.10 1.86
C GLY A 60 0.77 -5.55 2.20
N CYS A 61 1.61 -5.20 1.22
CA CYS A 61 3.03 -4.87 1.45
C CYS A 61 3.28 -3.66 2.37
N THR A 62 2.31 -2.74 2.48
CA THR A 62 2.44 -1.56 3.36
C THR A 62 2.14 -1.86 4.82
N SER A 63 1.47 -2.99 5.13
CA SER A 63 1.03 -3.31 6.49
C SER A 63 2.15 -3.50 7.52
N GLY A 64 3.34 -3.87 7.08
CA GLY A 64 4.52 -4.09 7.92
C GLY A 64 5.65 -3.09 7.67
N SER A 65 5.39 -1.98 6.95
CA SER A 65 6.46 -1.08 6.51
C SER A 65 7.29 -0.52 7.67
N ALA A 66 6.66 -0.11 8.77
CA ALA A 66 7.38 0.43 9.94
C ALA A 66 8.24 -0.64 10.63
N ASP A 67 7.74 -1.86 10.79
CA ASP A 67 8.50 -2.97 11.36
C ASP A 67 9.65 -3.38 10.42
N ASN A 68 9.38 -3.47 9.12
CA ASN A 68 10.40 -3.78 8.12
C ASN A 68 11.48 -2.69 8.06
N ALA A 69 11.12 -1.41 8.18
CA ALA A 69 12.08 -0.31 8.26
C ALA A 69 12.95 -0.42 9.53
N TYR A 70 12.41 -0.87 10.65
CA TYR A 70 13.19 -1.11 11.86
C TYR A 70 14.22 -2.23 11.66
N PHE A 71 13.84 -3.36 11.05
CA PHE A 71 14.73 -4.51 10.88
C PHE A 71 15.73 -4.36 9.72
N PHE A 72 15.30 -3.69 8.64
CA PHE A 72 16.06 -3.65 7.38
C PHE A 72 16.63 -2.26 7.08
N GLY A 73 16.31 -1.24 7.88
CA GLY A 73 16.75 0.14 7.71
C GLY A 73 15.97 0.88 6.63
N ASP A 74 16.06 0.44 5.39
CA ASP A 74 15.27 0.91 4.24
C ASP A 74 14.62 -0.29 3.58
N GLU A 75 13.34 -0.52 3.87
CA GLU A 75 12.60 -1.68 3.40
C GLU A 75 12.37 -1.66 1.87
N VAL A 76 12.36 -0.48 1.25
CA VAL A 76 12.22 -0.34 -0.21
C VAL A 76 13.54 -0.74 -0.89
N ALA A 77 14.66 -0.23 -0.39
CA ALA A 77 15.98 -0.63 -0.89
C ALA A 77 16.26 -2.11 -0.63
N PHE A 78 15.90 -2.62 0.56
CA PHE A 78 16.03 -4.03 0.90
C PHE A 78 15.25 -4.92 -0.08
N GLY A 79 13.99 -4.60 -0.37
CA GLY A 79 13.17 -5.34 -1.33
C GLY A 79 13.80 -5.35 -2.73
N ARG A 80 14.27 -4.18 -3.21
CA ARG A 80 14.97 -4.06 -4.49
C ARG A 80 16.22 -4.95 -4.56
N ASP A 81 17.04 -4.92 -3.52
CA ASP A 81 18.36 -5.55 -3.53
C ASP A 81 18.28 -7.07 -3.31
N THR A 82 17.21 -7.56 -2.66
CA THR A 82 17.03 -8.97 -2.32
C THR A 82 16.03 -9.73 -3.20
N GLN A 83 15.38 -9.07 -4.15
CA GLN A 83 14.33 -9.65 -4.99
C GLN A 83 14.74 -10.97 -5.70
N HIS A 84 16.02 -11.14 -5.99
CA HIS A 84 16.57 -12.29 -6.71
C HIS A 84 16.96 -13.46 -5.80
N LEU A 85 16.95 -13.26 -4.47
CA LEU A 85 17.36 -14.27 -3.50
C LEU A 85 16.27 -15.31 -3.29
N ASP A 86 16.66 -16.56 -3.10
CA ASP A 86 15.78 -17.57 -2.53
C ASP A 86 15.80 -17.46 -1.00
N TYR A 87 14.73 -16.95 -0.43
CA TYR A 87 14.61 -16.81 1.03
C TYR A 87 14.52 -18.16 1.77
N GLY A 88 14.36 -19.29 1.05
CA GLY A 88 14.51 -20.63 1.58
C GLY A 88 15.97 -21.07 1.72
N ASP A 89 16.90 -20.42 1.03
CA ASP A 89 18.34 -20.65 1.13
C ASP A 89 19.00 -19.71 2.15
N SER A 90 19.02 -20.12 3.41
CA SER A 90 19.60 -19.32 4.50
C SER A 90 21.11 -19.07 4.32
N SER A 91 21.82 -19.93 3.59
CA SER A 91 23.26 -19.75 3.31
C SER A 91 23.48 -18.63 2.30
N ALA A 92 22.73 -18.63 1.20
CA ALA A 92 22.79 -17.57 0.19
C ALA A 92 22.36 -16.23 0.77
N PHE A 93 21.27 -16.18 1.56
CA PHE A 93 20.83 -14.98 2.26
C PHE A 93 21.89 -14.46 3.24
N GLY A 94 22.47 -15.32 4.08
CA GLY A 94 23.54 -14.95 5.01
C GLY A 94 24.77 -14.40 4.31
N ALA A 95 25.19 -15.03 3.21
CA ALA A 95 26.30 -14.52 2.39
C ALA A 95 26.03 -13.14 1.81
N TRP A 96 24.81 -12.89 1.31
CA TRP A 96 24.40 -11.59 0.83
C TRP A 96 24.39 -10.54 1.95
N VAL A 97 23.88 -10.86 3.14
CA VAL A 97 23.89 -9.95 4.30
C VAL A 97 25.31 -9.52 4.62
N MET A 98 26.25 -10.46 4.70
CA MET A 98 27.64 -10.14 5.03
C MET A 98 28.35 -9.33 3.95
N ALA A 99 28.02 -9.53 2.68
CA ALA A 99 28.65 -8.85 1.57
C ALA A 99 28.03 -7.47 1.28
N SER A 100 26.69 -7.35 1.29
CA SER A 100 25.97 -6.26 0.64
C SER A 100 25.02 -5.49 1.54
N PHE A 101 24.49 -6.08 2.62
CA PHE A 101 23.50 -5.40 3.46
C PHE A 101 24.09 -4.17 4.13
N ALA A 102 23.48 -3.00 3.89
CA ALA A 102 23.91 -1.70 4.42
C ALA A 102 25.41 -1.38 4.20
N ALA A 103 25.97 -1.88 3.08
CA ALA A 103 27.41 -1.74 2.80
C ALA A 103 27.84 -0.29 2.53
N ASP A 104 26.90 0.58 2.18
CA ASP A 104 27.09 2.03 1.95
C ASP A 104 27.00 2.86 3.25
N ARG A 105 26.63 2.24 4.37
CA ARG A 105 26.49 2.91 5.67
C ARG A 105 27.82 2.96 6.44
N PRO A 106 27.99 3.93 7.36
CA PRO A 106 29.09 3.93 8.30
C PRO A 106 29.17 2.61 9.07
N PRO A 107 30.39 2.12 9.42
CA PRO A 107 30.55 0.80 10.05
C PRO A 107 29.67 0.56 11.29
N HIS A 108 29.53 1.57 12.16
CA HIS A 108 28.74 1.46 13.38
C HIS A 108 27.22 1.37 13.09
N GLU A 109 26.73 2.08 12.08
CA GLU A 109 25.32 1.97 11.65
C GLU A 109 25.06 0.61 11.02
N ARG A 110 26.00 0.13 10.19
CA ARG A 110 25.90 -1.20 9.58
C ARG A 110 25.86 -2.31 10.63
N GLU A 111 26.72 -2.25 11.65
CA GLU A 111 26.73 -3.21 12.76
C GLU A 111 25.40 -3.20 13.52
N GLN A 112 24.84 -2.02 13.76
CA GLN A 112 23.54 -1.88 14.39
C GLN A 112 22.43 -2.53 13.55
N LEU A 113 22.37 -2.25 12.25
CA LEU A 113 21.37 -2.81 11.34
C LEU A 113 21.50 -4.33 11.20
N ILE A 114 22.71 -4.86 11.14
CA ILE A 114 22.96 -6.31 11.16
C ILE A 114 22.44 -6.92 12.48
N GLY A 115 22.68 -6.26 13.62
CA GLY A 115 22.15 -6.70 14.91
C GLY A 115 20.61 -6.70 14.95
N GLN A 116 19.96 -5.68 14.38
CA GLN A 116 18.51 -5.61 14.25
C GLN A 116 17.97 -6.73 13.34
N LEU A 117 18.60 -6.96 12.19
CA LEU A 117 18.25 -8.04 11.28
C LEU A 117 18.32 -9.42 11.96
N PHE A 118 19.37 -9.69 12.77
CA PHE A 118 19.47 -10.94 13.52
C PHE A 118 18.41 -11.08 14.63
N SER A 119 17.79 -9.99 15.06
CA SER A 119 16.65 -10.03 15.99
C SER A 119 15.30 -10.34 15.31
N TYR A 120 15.27 -10.42 13.97
CA TYR A 120 14.09 -10.80 13.18
C TYR A 120 13.89 -12.32 13.23
N THR A 121 13.23 -12.76 14.29
CA THR A 121 13.01 -14.20 14.54
C THR A 121 12.01 -14.81 13.54
N PRO A 122 11.97 -16.14 13.42
CA PRO A 122 10.94 -16.83 12.62
C PRO A 122 9.51 -16.47 13.05
N GLU A 123 9.27 -16.26 14.35
CA GLU A 123 7.97 -15.85 14.88
C GLU A 123 7.60 -14.43 14.41
N THR A 124 8.54 -13.48 14.48
CA THR A 124 8.35 -12.10 14.00
C THR A 124 8.08 -12.12 12.49
N ARG A 125 8.87 -12.88 11.73
CA ARG A 125 8.66 -13.06 10.29
C ARG A 125 7.26 -13.58 9.98
N ASN A 126 6.86 -14.67 10.61
CA ASN A 126 5.56 -15.30 10.36
C ASN A 126 4.41 -14.37 10.75
N SER A 127 4.55 -13.57 11.82
CA SER A 127 3.58 -12.55 12.20
C SER A 127 3.47 -11.45 11.14
N SER A 128 4.59 -10.94 10.64
CA SER A 128 4.62 -9.93 9.58
C SER A 128 3.98 -10.44 8.28
N LEU A 129 4.34 -11.65 7.84
CA LEU A 129 3.77 -12.25 6.63
C LEU A 129 2.27 -12.53 6.76
N ARG A 130 1.82 -12.95 7.96
CA ARG A 130 0.39 -13.12 8.24
C ARG A 130 -0.35 -11.79 8.16
N GLY A 131 0.18 -10.72 8.76
CA GLY A 131 -0.37 -9.39 8.67
C GLY A 131 -0.50 -8.90 7.23
N HIS A 132 0.52 -9.14 6.39
CA HIS A 132 0.47 -8.88 4.96
C HIS A 132 -0.71 -9.62 4.29
N CYS A 133 -0.82 -10.94 4.51
CA CYS A 133 -1.89 -11.75 3.90
C CYS A 133 -3.28 -11.28 4.34
N GLU A 134 -3.49 -11.04 5.63
CA GLU A 134 -4.77 -10.56 6.17
C GLU A 134 -5.17 -9.21 5.56
N VAL A 135 -4.24 -8.25 5.50
CA VAL A 135 -4.51 -6.94 4.91
C VAL A 135 -4.80 -7.06 3.41
N ALA A 136 -4.03 -7.87 2.68
CA ALA A 136 -4.28 -8.12 1.26
C ALA A 136 -5.69 -8.71 1.04
N GLN A 137 -6.10 -9.68 1.85
CA GLN A 137 -7.43 -10.29 1.78
C GLN A 137 -8.54 -9.27 2.08
N MET A 138 -8.38 -8.45 3.12
CA MET A 138 -9.36 -7.43 3.50
C MET A 138 -9.52 -6.37 2.40
N LEU A 139 -8.43 -5.87 1.84
CA LEU A 139 -8.44 -4.88 0.76
C LEU A 139 -9.02 -5.47 -0.53
N ALA A 140 -8.65 -6.70 -0.89
CA ALA A 140 -9.20 -7.38 -2.05
C ALA A 140 -10.71 -7.65 -1.93
N ALA A 141 -11.19 -8.02 -0.73
CA ALA A 141 -12.61 -8.21 -0.48
C ALA A 141 -13.40 -6.89 -0.67
N ARG A 142 -12.87 -5.76 -0.26
CA ARG A 142 -13.46 -4.43 -0.48
C ARG A 142 -13.48 -4.02 -1.96
N LEU A 143 -12.51 -4.50 -2.75
CA LEU A 143 -12.53 -4.35 -4.21
C LEU A 143 -13.53 -5.30 -4.90
N GLY A 144 -14.32 -6.05 -4.12
CA GLY A 144 -15.34 -6.97 -4.62
C GLY A 144 -14.79 -8.32 -5.10
N PHE A 145 -13.58 -8.70 -4.66
CA PHE A 145 -13.05 -10.04 -4.90
C PHE A 145 -13.46 -11.00 -3.79
N GLY A 146 -13.57 -12.27 -4.14
CA GLY A 146 -13.88 -13.38 -3.22
C GLY A 146 -13.25 -14.67 -3.72
N GLY A 147 -13.73 -15.83 -3.21
CA GLY A 147 -13.32 -17.15 -3.68
C GLY A 147 -11.81 -17.35 -3.72
N THR A 148 -11.31 -17.89 -4.83
CA THR A 148 -9.90 -18.25 -5.04
C THR A 148 -8.96 -17.05 -4.92
N VAL A 149 -9.37 -15.83 -5.32
CA VAL A 149 -8.51 -14.65 -5.23
C VAL A 149 -8.20 -14.35 -3.76
N VAL A 150 -9.21 -14.19 -2.91
CA VAL A 150 -9.03 -13.88 -1.48
C VAL A 150 -8.33 -15.03 -0.75
N GLN A 151 -8.69 -16.29 -1.05
CA GLN A 151 -8.01 -17.45 -0.46
C GLN A 151 -6.55 -17.55 -0.92
N GLY A 152 -6.27 -17.27 -2.20
CA GLY A 152 -4.92 -17.31 -2.76
C GLY A 152 -4.00 -16.26 -2.14
N LEU A 153 -4.52 -15.08 -1.75
CA LEU A 153 -3.75 -14.05 -1.08
C LEU A 153 -3.22 -14.47 0.31
N ALA A 154 -3.82 -15.48 0.94
CA ALA A 154 -3.29 -16.08 2.17
C ALA A 154 -2.05 -16.96 1.92
N LEU A 155 -1.74 -17.29 0.67
CA LEU A 155 -0.73 -18.28 0.28
C LEU A 155 0.43 -17.66 -0.52
N VAL A 156 0.54 -16.34 -0.58
CA VAL A 156 1.53 -15.64 -1.44
C VAL A 156 2.98 -15.81 -1.04
N PHE A 157 3.25 -16.37 0.14
CA PHE A 157 4.60 -16.69 0.63
C PHE A 157 4.80 -18.18 0.90
N GLU A 158 3.83 -19.02 0.50
CA GLU A 158 3.97 -20.46 0.62
C GLU A 158 4.88 -20.99 -0.49
N ARG A 159 5.46 -22.18 -0.28
CA ARG A 159 6.39 -22.83 -1.20
C ARG A 159 5.85 -24.21 -1.59
N TRP A 160 6.32 -24.74 -2.73
CA TRP A 160 5.89 -26.06 -3.19
C TRP A 160 6.21 -27.17 -2.19
N ASP A 161 7.38 -27.14 -1.57
CA ASP A 161 7.84 -28.14 -0.59
C ASP A 161 7.21 -28.02 0.81
N GLY A 162 6.37 -26.99 1.04
CA GLY A 162 5.76 -26.73 2.33
C GLY A 162 6.67 -26.00 3.32
N SER A 163 7.86 -25.57 2.92
CA SER A 163 8.77 -24.78 3.77
C SER A 163 8.42 -23.28 3.80
N GLY A 164 7.34 -22.89 3.12
CA GLY A 164 6.85 -21.51 3.05
C GLY A 164 6.25 -21.01 4.36
N ALA A 165 5.75 -19.80 4.34
CA ALA A 165 5.18 -19.10 5.50
C ALA A 165 3.90 -18.38 5.10
N PRO A 166 3.01 -18.05 6.06
CA PRO A 166 3.12 -18.29 7.50
C PRO A 166 2.63 -19.67 7.95
N ASN A 167 2.04 -20.50 7.06
CA ASN A 167 1.31 -21.70 7.45
C ASN A 167 2.00 -22.99 7.00
N GLY A 168 2.97 -22.93 6.09
CA GLY A 168 3.69 -24.12 5.58
C GLY A 168 2.78 -25.02 4.73
N VAL A 169 1.92 -24.44 3.89
CA VAL A 169 0.98 -25.19 3.04
C VAL A 169 1.72 -25.80 1.86
N PRO A 170 1.81 -27.17 1.76
CA PRO A 170 2.52 -27.81 0.66
C PRO A 170 1.79 -27.60 -0.68
N GLY A 171 2.56 -27.58 -1.76
CA GLY A 171 2.10 -27.29 -3.12
C GLY A 171 0.86 -28.05 -3.59
N PRO A 172 0.73 -29.38 -3.34
CA PRO A 172 -0.48 -30.11 -3.71
C PRO A 172 -1.79 -29.59 -3.08
N ASN A 173 -1.68 -28.87 -1.96
CA ASN A 173 -2.82 -28.26 -1.27
C ASN A 173 -3.04 -26.77 -1.66
N GLN A 174 -2.17 -26.22 -2.50
CA GLN A 174 -2.31 -24.85 -3.01
C GLN A 174 -3.11 -24.86 -4.32
N PRO A 175 -4.01 -23.87 -4.52
CA PRO A 175 -4.69 -23.68 -5.81
C PRO A 175 -3.70 -23.55 -6.97
N LEU A 176 -4.07 -24.04 -8.17
CA LEU A 176 -3.22 -23.95 -9.36
C LEU A 176 -2.84 -22.50 -9.68
N ALA A 177 -3.77 -21.56 -9.51
CA ALA A 177 -3.54 -20.14 -9.73
C ALA A 177 -2.40 -19.58 -8.85
N VAL A 178 -2.30 -20.00 -7.57
CA VAL A 178 -1.22 -19.60 -6.66
C VAL A 178 0.13 -20.14 -7.15
N ARG A 179 0.17 -21.41 -7.57
CA ARG A 179 1.41 -22.06 -8.05
C ARG A 179 1.93 -21.43 -9.36
N ILE A 180 1.03 -21.06 -10.28
CA ILE A 180 1.39 -20.33 -11.50
C ILE A 180 1.88 -18.91 -11.15
N MET A 181 1.19 -18.21 -10.27
CA MET A 181 1.58 -16.88 -9.80
C MET A 181 3.00 -16.87 -9.21
N HIS A 182 3.35 -17.87 -8.36
CA HIS A 182 4.70 -18.02 -7.80
C HIS A 182 5.74 -18.19 -8.91
N LEU A 183 5.51 -19.12 -9.85
CA LEU A 183 6.43 -19.33 -10.96
C LEU A 183 6.64 -18.02 -11.76
N CYS A 184 5.57 -17.34 -12.14
CA CYS A 184 5.67 -16.15 -13.00
C CYS A 184 6.30 -14.93 -12.32
N ASN A 185 6.11 -14.78 -11.00
CA ASN A 185 6.83 -13.78 -10.23
C ASN A 185 8.35 -13.98 -10.34
N GLU A 186 8.82 -15.21 -10.10
CA GLU A 186 10.23 -15.54 -10.15
C GLU A 186 10.78 -15.46 -11.59
N LEU A 187 10.00 -15.89 -12.57
CA LEU A 187 10.37 -15.78 -13.99
C LEU A 187 10.60 -14.31 -14.39
N GLU A 188 9.74 -13.39 -13.97
CA GLU A 188 9.89 -11.96 -14.30
C GLU A 188 11.22 -11.42 -13.75
N ILE A 189 11.49 -11.64 -12.46
CA ILE A 189 12.70 -11.14 -11.80
C ILE A 189 13.94 -11.66 -12.52
N HIS A 190 14.03 -12.96 -12.73
CA HIS A 190 15.21 -13.58 -13.30
C HIS A 190 15.34 -13.37 -14.82
N TYR A 191 14.22 -13.17 -15.53
CA TYR A 191 14.23 -12.76 -16.93
C TYR A 191 14.78 -11.33 -17.10
N ARG A 192 14.36 -10.42 -16.25
CA ARG A 192 14.82 -9.02 -16.26
C ARG A 192 16.30 -8.90 -15.88
N LEU A 193 16.79 -9.71 -14.96
CA LEU A 193 18.19 -9.67 -14.50
C LEU A 193 19.16 -10.46 -15.38
N GLY A 194 18.74 -11.58 -15.94
CA GLY A 194 19.62 -12.52 -16.64
C GLY A 194 19.07 -13.03 -17.98
N GLY A 195 18.05 -12.37 -18.53
CA GLY A 195 17.39 -12.78 -19.76
C GLY A 195 16.79 -14.18 -19.69
N ARG A 196 16.53 -14.76 -20.86
CA ARG A 196 16.00 -16.12 -21.01
C ARG A 196 16.82 -17.17 -20.25
N ALA A 197 18.14 -17.06 -20.31
CA ALA A 197 19.02 -18.02 -19.65
C ALA A 197 18.89 -17.96 -18.11
N GLY A 198 18.79 -16.76 -17.54
CA GLY A 198 18.55 -16.53 -16.11
C GLY A 198 17.22 -17.11 -15.64
N ALA A 199 16.13 -16.85 -16.35
CA ALA A 199 14.81 -17.39 -16.02
C ALA A 199 14.78 -18.92 -16.06
N VAL A 200 15.37 -19.55 -17.07
CA VAL A 200 15.42 -21.01 -17.21
C VAL A 200 16.31 -21.63 -16.12
N ALA A 201 17.45 -21.02 -15.81
CA ALA A 201 18.36 -21.52 -14.77
C ALA A 201 17.67 -21.48 -13.39
N MET A 202 17.06 -20.36 -13.03
CA MET A 202 16.30 -20.19 -11.77
C MET A 202 15.17 -21.22 -11.68
N ALA A 203 14.34 -21.35 -12.70
CA ALA A 203 13.22 -22.27 -12.70
C ALA A 203 13.65 -23.72 -12.43
N ARG A 204 14.74 -24.15 -13.07
CA ARG A 204 15.32 -25.48 -12.82
C ARG A 204 15.92 -25.64 -11.43
N GLN A 205 16.61 -24.61 -10.94
CA GLN A 205 17.24 -24.64 -9.61
C GLN A 205 16.19 -24.73 -8.49
N ARG A 206 15.07 -24.01 -8.61
CA ARG A 206 14.03 -23.94 -7.59
C ARG A 206 12.89 -24.96 -7.78
N SER A 207 13.01 -25.83 -8.80
CA SER A 207 12.06 -26.91 -9.06
C SER A 207 12.02 -27.92 -7.92
N GLY A 208 10.82 -28.16 -7.38
CA GLY A 208 10.61 -29.12 -6.27
C GLY A 208 10.82 -28.53 -4.87
N SER A 209 11.45 -27.35 -4.77
CA SER A 209 11.55 -26.60 -3.50
C SER A 209 10.52 -25.46 -3.46
N GLU A 210 10.75 -24.40 -4.15
CA GLU A 210 9.83 -23.25 -4.22
C GLU A 210 8.74 -23.46 -5.27
N LEU A 211 9.09 -24.03 -6.41
CA LEU A 211 8.28 -24.11 -7.61
C LEU A 211 7.82 -25.52 -7.94
N GLU A 212 6.60 -25.65 -8.48
CA GLU A 212 6.04 -26.93 -8.91
C GLU A 212 6.83 -27.51 -10.09
N PRO A 213 7.35 -28.75 -9.98
CA PRO A 213 8.14 -29.38 -11.05
C PRO A 213 7.41 -29.50 -12.40
N ALA A 214 6.09 -29.77 -12.37
CA ALA A 214 5.29 -29.88 -13.59
C ALA A 214 5.18 -28.53 -14.33
N LEU A 215 4.95 -27.44 -13.61
CA LEU A 215 4.89 -26.08 -14.18
C LEU A 215 6.27 -25.64 -14.69
N VAL A 216 7.33 -25.95 -13.97
CA VAL A 216 8.72 -25.70 -14.42
C VAL A 216 9.02 -26.46 -15.69
N SER A 217 8.64 -27.73 -15.80
CA SER A 217 8.81 -28.52 -17.00
C SER A 217 8.02 -27.93 -18.19
N ALA A 218 6.77 -27.53 -17.97
CA ALA A 218 5.94 -26.88 -18.98
C ALA A 218 6.57 -25.58 -19.48
N PHE A 219 7.05 -24.71 -18.59
CA PHE A 219 7.78 -23.49 -18.96
C PHE A 219 9.06 -23.81 -19.74
N CYS A 220 9.89 -24.73 -19.26
CA CYS A 220 11.17 -25.08 -19.89
C CYS A 220 11.03 -25.75 -21.25
N SER A 221 9.84 -26.26 -21.61
CA SER A 221 9.59 -26.82 -22.95
C SER A 221 9.46 -25.75 -24.04
N ASP A 222 8.96 -24.58 -23.70
CA ASP A 222 8.87 -23.40 -24.60
C ASP A 222 8.99 -22.09 -23.80
N PRO A 223 10.20 -21.72 -23.33
CA PRO A 223 10.40 -20.50 -22.60
C PRO A 223 10.07 -19.23 -23.41
N ASP A 224 10.41 -19.22 -24.70
CA ASP A 224 10.24 -18.05 -25.57
C ASP A 224 8.77 -17.69 -25.77
N GLY A 225 7.89 -18.68 -25.81
CA GLY A 225 6.47 -18.45 -25.90
C GLY A 225 5.88 -17.81 -24.64
N VAL A 226 6.39 -18.10 -23.45
CA VAL A 226 5.96 -17.47 -22.19
C VAL A 226 6.60 -16.09 -22.04
N LEU A 227 7.92 -16.00 -22.22
CA LEU A 227 8.67 -14.75 -22.06
C LEU A 227 8.32 -13.70 -23.14
N GLY A 228 7.88 -14.16 -24.32
CA GLY A 228 7.38 -13.29 -25.40
C GLY A 228 6.14 -12.47 -25.04
N ALA A 229 5.39 -12.90 -24.02
CA ALA A 229 4.22 -12.15 -23.55
C ALA A 229 4.56 -10.74 -23.02
N VAL A 230 5.80 -10.49 -22.62
CA VAL A 230 6.25 -9.20 -22.06
C VAL A 230 7.17 -8.41 -22.99
N GLY A 231 7.34 -8.85 -24.23
CA GLY A 231 8.21 -8.20 -25.23
C GLY A 231 7.55 -7.08 -26.05
N ARG A 232 6.34 -6.63 -25.69
CA ARG A 232 5.53 -5.70 -26.47
C ARG A 232 5.75 -4.23 -26.09
N ALA A 233 5.26 -3.31 -26.94
CA ALA A 233 5.52 -1.88 -26.82
C ALA A 233 4.76 -1.19 -25.69
N SER A 234 3.57 -1.69 -25.30
CA SER A 234 2.74 -1.14 -24.24
C SER A 234 2.23 -2.26 -23.34
N LEU A 235 2.88 -2.44 -22.20
CA LEU A 235 2.47 -3.44 -21.21
C LEU A 235 1.11 -3.13 -20.56
N TRP A 236 0.76 -1.85 -20.46
CA TRP A 236 -0.55 -1.43 -19.94
C TRP A 236 -1.69 -1.84 -20.88
N ASP A 237 -1.54 -1.58 -22.17
CA ASP A 237 -2.57 -1.97 -23.14
C ASP A 237 -2.65 -3.50 -23.27
N ASP A 238 -1.51 -4.19 -23.18
CA ASP A 238 -1.45 -5.65 -23.16
C ASP A 238 -2.13 -6.23 -21.91
N LEU A 239 -1.94 -5.60 -20.74
CA LEU A 239 -2.64 -5.98 -19.51
C LEU A 239 -4.15 -5.91 -19.70
N LEU A 240 -4.66 -4.78 -20.19
CA LEU A 240 -6.09 -4.59 -20.41
C LEU A 240 -6.65 -5.54 -21.47
N ALA A 241 -5.87 -5.86 -22.50
CA ALA A 241 -6.25 -6.83 -23.53
C ALA A 241 -6.21 -8.29 -23.02
N ALA A 242 -5.38 -8.58 -22.03
CA ALA A 242 -5.24 -9.91 -21.46
C ALA A 242 -6.31 -10.26 -20.42
N GLU A 243 -7.05 -9.26 -19.87
CA GLU A 243 -8.14 -9.50 -18.92
C GLU A 243 -9.16 -10.45 -19.52
N PRO A 244 -9.43 -11.61 -18.89
CA PRO A 244 -10.42 -12.56 -19.37
C PRO A 244 -11.83 -12.00 -19.32
N GLU A 245 -12.64 -12.34 -20.32
CA GLU A 245 -14.07 -11.97 -20.32
C GLU A 245 -14.90 -12.86 -19.38
N PRO A 246 -16.01 -12.32 -18.81
CA PRO A 246 -16.49 -10.94 -18.95
C PRO A 246 -15.66 -9.94 -18.15
N HIS A 247 -15.34 -8.79 -18.76
CA HIS A 247 -14.61 -7.72 -18.09
C HIS A 247 -15.40 -7.19 -16.89
N ARG A 248 -14.71 -6.97 -15.79
CA ARG A 248 -15.32 -6.40 -14.57
C ARG A 248 -15.33 -4.87 -14.64
N LEU A 249 -16.50 -4.28 -14.42
CA LEU A 249 -16.70 -2.83 -14.45
C LEU A 249 -17.02 -2.29 -13.05
N ALA A 250 -16.50 -1.14 -12.73
CA ALA A 250 -16.83 -0.36 -11.55
C ALA A 250 -17.85 0.72 -11.90
N ASP A 251 -18.93 0.81 -11.13
CA ASP A 251 -19.77 1.98 -11.04
C ASP A 251 -19.12 3.02 -10.10
N ASP A 252 -19.78 4.16 -9.88
CA ASP A 252 -19.25 5.24 -9.06
C ASP A 252 -19.05 4.79 -7.60
N THR A 253 -19.91 3.92 -7.08
CA THR A 253 -19.78 3.39 -5.71
C THR A 253 -18.55 2.49 -5.57
N ALA A 254 -18.35 1.57 -6.51
CA ALA A 254 -17.20 0.69 -6.54
C ALA A 254 -15.90 1.47 -6.79
N LEU A 255 -15.97 2.52 -7.61
CA LEU A 255 -14.82 3.41 -7.84
C LEU A 255 -14.41 4.16 -6.56
N LEU A 256 -15.37 4.70 -5.81
CA LEU A 256 -15.10 5.38 -4.53
C LEU A 256 -14.54 4.40 -3.49
N GLU A 257 -15.08 3.19 -3.42
CA GLU A 257 -14.54 2.17 -2.51
C GLU A 257 -13.11 1.77 -2.91
N ALA A 258 -12.83 1.66 -4.21
CA ALA A 258 -11.48 1.42 -4.69
C ALA A 258 -10.53 2.57 -4.35
N ALA A 259 -10.97 3.82 -4.43
CA ALA A 259 -10.18 4.98 -4.01
C ALA A 259 -9.91 4.95 -2.49
N ARG A 260 -10.88 4.54 -1.66
CA ARG A 260 -10.65 4.31 -0.21
C ARG A 260 -9.61 3.22 0.03
N VAL A 261 -9.68 2.12 -0.72
CA VAL A 261 -8.65 1.08 -0.66
C VAL A 261 -7.26 1.63 -1.01
N MET A 262 -7.15 2.51 -2.02
CA MET A 262 -5.88 3.17 -2.37
C MET A 262 -5.36 4.06 -1.23
N GLY A 263 -6.25 4.82 -0.59
CA GLY A 263 -5.91 5.65 0.57
C GLY A 263 -5.44 4.83 1.77
N ASP A 264 -6.20 3.80 2.14
CA ASP A 264 -5.85 2.91 3.26
C ASP A 264 -4.52 2.19 3.00
N PHE A 265 -4.29 1.74 1.76
CA PHE A 265 -3.03 1.14 1.35
C PHE A 265 -1.85 2.11 1.51
N ALA A 266 -2.02 3.38 1.15
CA ALA A 266 -1.00 4.41 1.33
C ALA A 266 -0.80 4.76 2.82
N ASP A 267 -1.90 4.93 3.57
CA ASP A 267 -1.87 5.31 4.99
C ASP A 267 -1.17 4.24 5.85
N LEU A 268 -1.28 2.96 5.51
CA LEU A 268 -0.59 1.86 6.19
C LEU A 268 0.94 1.94 6.10
N LYS A 269 1.49 2.77 5.22
CA LYS A 269 2.94 2.94 5.07
C LYS A 269 3.61 3.52 6.32
N SER A 270 2.89 4.30 7.13
CA SER A 270 3.39 4.90 8.38
C SER A 270 2.34 4.80 9.48
N ILE A 271 2.77 4.53 10.69
CA ILE A 271 1.90 4.49 11.87
C ILE A 271 1.26 5.85 12.20
N HIS A 272 1.83 6.93 11.68
CA HIS A 272 1.36 8.29 11.88
C HIS A 272 0.33 8.75 10.84
N LEU A 273 0.01 7.90 9.85
CA LEU A 273 -0.87 8.24 8.73
C LEU A 273 -2.25 7.58 8.81
N ALA A 274 -2.49 6.76 9.83
CA ALA A 274 -3.76 6.04 9.96
C ALA A 274 -4.97 6.98 9.85
N GLY A 275 -5.81 6.77 8.81
CA GLY A 275 -6.99 7.57 8.53
C GLY A 275 -6.72 8.97 7.95
N HIS A 276 -5.49 9.25 7.52
CA HIS A 276 -5.14 10.54 6.90
C HIS A 276 -5.94 10.80 5.62
N SER A 277 -5.91 9.86 4.69
CA SER A 277 -6.58 9.98 3.40
C SER A 277 -8.10 10.17 3.54
N THR A 278 -8.74 9.45 4.47
CA THR A 278 -10.16 9.61 4.78
C THR A 278 -10.47 10.98 5.41
N THR A 279 -9.58 11.49 6.28
CA THR A 279 -9.73 12.83 6.88
C THR A 279 -9.62 13.91 5.81
N VAL A 280 -8.66 13.81 4.91
CA VAL A 280 -8.48 14.73 3.78
C VAL A 280 -9.71 14.72 2.87
N GLU A 281 -10.24 13.53 2.56
CA GLU A 281 -11.45 13.38 1.75
C GLU A 281 -12.66 14.06 2.41
N ALA A 282 -12.92 13.80 3.68
CA ALA A 282 -14.07 14.35 4.40
C ALA A 282 -14.02 15.87 4.42
N LEU A 283 -12.86 16.48 4.70
CA LEU A 283 -12.67 17.94 4.68
C LEU A 283 -12.83 18.51 3.27
N THR A 284 -12.27 17.84 2.27
CA THR A 284 -12.36 18.27 0.86
C THR A 284 -13.81 18.29 0.39
N MET A 285 -14.57 17.25 0.73
CA MET A 285 -15.95 17.11 0.27
C MET A 285 -16.91 18.05 0.96
N ASP A 286 -16.81 18.26 2.28
CA ASP A 286 -17.62 19.27 2.98
C ASP A 286 -17.29 20.69 2.44
N ALA A 287 -16.01 20.98 2.17
CA ALA A 287 -15.62 22.24 1.56
C ALA A 287 -16.14 22.41 0.11
N ALA A 288 -16.12 21.34 -0.69
CA ALA A 288 -16.66 21.33 -2.06
C ALA A 288 -18.17 21.57 -2.09
N GLU A 289 -18.92 20.97 -1.17
CA GLU A 289 -20.35 21.17 -1.00
C GLU A 289 -20.67 22.64 -0.67
N ARG A 290 -19.91 23.25 0.27
CA ARG A 290 -20.04 24.66 0.63
C ARG A 290 -19.79 25.60 -0.55
N LEU A 291 -18.85 25.22 -1.43
CA LEU A 291 -18.55 25.98 -2.66
C LEU A 291 -19.50 25.64 -3.81
N LYS A 292 -20.41 24.68 -3.62
CA LYS A 292 -21.41 24.23 -4.63
C LYS A 292 -20.74 23.74 -5.92
N LEU A 293 -19.67 22.96 -5.81
CA LEU A 293 -19.06 22.33 -6.97
C LEU A 293 -20.05 21.31 -7.59
N ASP A 294 -19.94 21.09 -8.89
CA ASP A 294 -20.84 20.16 -9.56
C ASP A 294 -20.55 18.69 -9.19
N LEU A 295 -21.52 17.80 -9.41
CA LEU A 295 -21.42 16.40 -9.01
C LEU A 295 -20.31 15.64 -9.75
N ALA A 296 -20.02 15.98 -11.00
CA ALA A 296 -18.96 15.34 -11.76
C ALA A 296 -17.56 15.72 -11.21
N GLU A 297 -17.37 16.99 -10.85
CA GLU A 297 -16.15 17.47 -10.17
C GLU A 297 -16.03 16.83 -8.78
N CYS A 298 -17.14 16.67 -8.04
CA CYS A 298 -17.14 16.02 -6.72
C CYS A 298 -16.66 14.59 -6.78
N LEU A 299 -17.06 13.78 -7.76
CA LEU A 299 -16.56 12.41 -7.90
C LEU A 299 -15.04 12.37 -8.14
N ILE A 300 -14.54 13.26 -8.99
CA ILE A 300 -13.10 13.39 -9.24
C ILE A 300 -12.36 13.82 -7.97
N LEU A 301 -12.92 14.75 -7.21
CA LEU A 301 -12.36 15.22 -5.94
C LEU A 301 -12.32 14.13 -4.87
N HIS A 302 -13.37 13.32 -4.74
CA HIS A 302 -13.38 12.16 -3.84
C HIS A 302 -12.19 11.25 -4.13
N VAL A 303 -12.04 10.84 -5.40
CA VAL A 303 -10.94 9.96 -5.81
C VAL A 303 -9.58 10.62 -5.58
N ALA A 304 -9.45 11.91 -5.94
CA ALA A 304 -8.20 12.65 -5.77
C ALA A 304 -7.80 12.77 -4.29
N ALA A 305 -8.74 13.14 -3.41
CA ALA A 305 -8.48 13.29 -1.99
C ALA A 305 -8.15 11.97 -1.29
N LEU A 306 -8.82 10.87 -1.67
CA LEU A 306 -8.53 9.54 -1.13
C LEU A 306 -7.19 8.98 -1.60
N ALA A 307 -6.82 9.21 -2.85
CA ALA A 307 -5.62 8.61 -3.46
C ALA A 307 -4.44 9.59 -3.62
N HIS A 308 -4.51 10.81 -3.03
CA HIS A 308 -3.47 11.84 -3.21
C HIS A 308 -2.07 11.35 -2.79
N ASP A 309 -2.02 10.52 -1.79
CA ASP A 309 -0.79 10.02 -1.17
C ASP A 309 -0.38 8.60 -1.64
N LEU A 310 -1.01 8.06 -2.70
CA LEU A 310 -0.68 6.72 -3.19
C LEU A 310 0.81 6.56 -3.51
N GLY A 311 1.49 7.61 -3.94
CA GLY A 311 2.91 7.62 -4.22
C GLY A 311 3.83 7.59 -3.00
N ARG A 312 3.32 7.78 -1.77
CA ARG A 312 4.11 7.66 -0.53
C ARG A 312 4.74 6.30 -0.36
N VAL A 313 4.15 5.28 -0.92
CA VAL A 313 4.66 3.90 -0.83
C VAL A 313 6.07 3.75 -1.40
N ALA A 314 6.45 4.61 -2.36
CA ALA A 314 7.78 4.62 -2.97
C ALA A 314 8.90 5.10 -2.03
N VAL A 315 8.55 5.70 -0.90
CA VAL A 315 9.50 6.26 0.08
C VAL A 315 9.51 5.37 1.32
N SER A 316 10.69 5.05 1.83
CA SER A 316 10.85 4.19 3.01
C SER A 316 10.11 4.75 4.23
N ALA A 317 9.50 3.86 5.02
CA ALA A 317 8.89 4.20 6.31
C ALA A 317 9.92 4.77 7.29
N ALA A 318 11.20 4.39 7.19
CA ALA A 318 12.28 4.98 7.98
C ALA A 318 12.41 6.50 7.77
N ILE A 319 12.07 7.01 6.57
CA ILE A 319 12.07 8.44 6.27
C ILE A 319 10.80 9.10 6.81
N TRP A 320 9.61 8.47 6.59
CA TRP A 320 8.34 9.01 7.07
C TRP A 320 8.26 9.09 8.60
N ASP A 321 8.81 8.09 9.29
CA ASP A 321 8.76 7.94 10.74
C ASP A 321 10.04 8.43 11.45
N LYS A 322 10.90 9.16 10.73
CA LYS A 322 12.15 9.72 11.29
C LYS A 322 11.84 10.75 12.37
N PRO A 323 12.36 10.59 13.60
CA PRO A 323 12.07 11.51 14.71
C PRO A 323 12.86 12.83 14.66
N GLY A 324 13.65 13.04 13.61
CA GLY A 324 14.51 14.23 13.43
C GLY A 324 14.37 14.85 12.03
N PRO A 325 15.18 15.86 11.72
CA PRO A 325 15.16 16.49 10.41
C PRO A 325 15.61 15.52 9.31
N LEU A 326 15.00 15.66 8.15
CA LEU A 326 15.40 14.95 6.94
C LEU A 326 16.65 15.62 6.34
N ASN A 327 17.54 14.81 5.80
CA ASN A 327 18.64 15.30 4.98
C ASN A 327 18.17 15.57 3.54
N ASP A 328 19.06 16.15 2.70
CA ASP A 328 18.69 16.57 1.35
C ASP A 328 18.20 15.40 0.48
N SER A 329 18.83 14.22 0.56
CA SER A 329 18.41 13.04 -0.23
C SER A 329 17.07 12.47 0.24
N GLU A 330 16.81 12.47 1.54
CA GLU A 330 15.52 12.08 2.11
C GLU A 330 14.41 13.07 1.69
N TRP A 331 14.72 14.37 1.69
CA TRP A 331 13.79 15.37 1.20
C TRP A 331 13.48 15.22 -0.29
N GLU A 332 14.48 14.94 -1.13
CA GLU A 332 14.23 14.66 -2.55
C GLU A 332 13.32 13.44 -2.74
N ALA A 333 13.52 12.37 -1.97
CA ALA A 333 12.63 11.22 -2.00
C ALA A 333 11.18 11.59 -1.61
N VAL A 334 11.02 12.36 -0.52
CA VAL A 334 9.70 12.83 -0.07
C VAL A 334 9.02 13.70 -1.12
N ARG A 335 9.75 14.63 -1.75
CA ARG A 335 9.20 15.54 -2.78
C ARG A 335 8.67 14.82 -4.01
N LEU A 336 9.09 13.60 -4.26
CA LEU A 336 8.66 12.82 -5.43
C LEU A 336 7.32 12.09 -5.23
N HIS A 337 6.78 11.95 -4.00
CA HIS A 337 5.55 11.18 -3.82
C HIS A 337 4.32 11.75 -4.56
N PRO A 338 4.11 13.08 -4.70
CA PRO A 338 3.00 13.59 -5.49
C PRO A 338 3.13 13.25 -6.99
N TYR A 339 4.37 13.28 -7.49
CA TYR A 339 4.67 12.83 -8.85
C TYR A 339 4.32 11.35 -9.05
N TYR A 340 4.68 10.50 -8.10
CA TYR A 340 4.32 9.07 -8.17
C TYR A 340 2.81 8.86 -8.09
N SER A 341 2.10 9.58 -7.21
CA SER A 341 0.64 9.51 -7.12
C SER A 341 -0.02 9.85 -8.45
N GLU A 342 0.38 10.98 -9.07
CA GLU A 342 -0.12 11.38 -10.38
C GLU A 342 0.22 10.35 -11.47
N ARG A 343 1.46 9.88 -11.51
CA ARG A 343 1.93 8.94 -12.52
C ARG A 343 1.18 7.61 -12.45
N LEU A 344 0.93 7.10 -11.25
CA LEU A 344 0.17 5.87 -11.03
C LEU A 344 -1.28 6.02 -11.48
N LEU A 345 -1.96 7.03 -10.98
CA LEU A 345 -3.38 7.27 -11.26
C LEU A 345 -3.62 7.61 -12.74
N SER A 346 -2.72 8.35 -13.37
CA SER A 346 -2.85 8.75 -14.78
C SER A 346 -2.68 7.62 -15.79
N ARG A 347 -2.22 6.43 -15.37
CA ARG A 347 -2.19 5.24 -16.24
C ARG A 347 -3.59 4.77 -16.59
N ALA A 348 -4.51 4.82 -15.66
CA ALA A 348 -5.93 4.55 -15.89
C ALA A 348 -6.61 5.81 -16.45
N ARG A 349 -7.18 5.72 -17.65
CA ARG A 349 -7.86 6.87 -18.27
C ARG A 349 -8.95 7.45 -17.38
N SER A 350 -9.68 6.58 -16.69
CA SER A 350 -10.76 6.95 -15.78
C SER A 350 -10.28 7.69 -14.52
N LEU A 351 -9.02 7.51 -14.09
CA LEU A 351 -8.43 8.12 -12.91
C LEU A 351 -7.52 9.32 -13.25
N ALA A 352 -7.25 9.59 -14.53
CA ALA A 352 -6.24 10.55 -14.96
C ALA A 352 -6.50 11.97 -14.43
N ARG A 353 -7.76 12.43 -14.41
CA ARG A 353 -8.11 13.76 -13.88
C ARG A 353 -7.92 13.83 -12.36
N ALA A 354 -8.30 12.79 -11.62
CA ALA A 354 -8.04 12.68 -10.19
C ALA A 354 -6.53 12.63 -9.90
N GLY A 355 -5.77 11.93 -10.73
CA GLY A 355 -4.31 11.88 -10.65
C GLY A 355 -3.65 13.26 -10.79
N GLN A 356 -4.14 14.09 -11.73
CA GLN A 356 -3.66 15.47 -11.87
C GLN A 356 -3.91 16.30 -10.61
N LEU A 357 -5.09 16.18 -9.98
CA LEU A 357 -5.39 16.88 -8.74
C LEU A 357 -4.57 16.34 -7.57
N ALA A 358 -4.43 15.01 -7.48
CA ALA A 358 -3.59 14.36 -6.48
C ALA A 358 -2.13 14.83 -6.57
N GLY A 359 -1.56 14.94 -7.78
CA GLY A 359 -0.19 15.43 -7.96
C GLY A 359 0.04 16.89 -7.55
N MET A 360 -1.02 17.64 -7.27
CA MET A 360 -0.95 19.07 -6.92
C MET A 360 -1.04 19.35 -5.41
N HIS A 361 -1.24 18.36 -4.55
CA HIS A 361 -1.54 18.63 -3.13
C HIS A 361 -0.41 19.32 -2.35
N HIS A 362 0.82 19.25 -2.82
CA HIS A 362 1.96 19.99 -2.28
C HIS A 362 2.39 21.20 -3.11
N GLU A 363 1.67 21.53 -4.18
CA GLU A 363 1.89 22.77 -4.90
C GLU A 363 1.40 23.97 -4.06
N ARG A 364 2.03 25.14 -4.28
CA ARG A 364 1.69 26.40 -3.60
C ARG A 364 1.40 27.48 -4.61
N VAL A 365 0.47 28.36 -4.26
CA VAL A 365 -0.01 29.45 -5.16
C VAL A 365 1.11 30.38 -5.60
N ASP A 366 2.10 30.61 -4.72
CA ASP A 366 3.29 31.44 -4.98
C ASP A 366 4.40 30.70 -5.76
N GLY A 367 4.23 29.40 -5.99
CA GLY A 367 5.22 28.54 -6.66
C GLY A 367 6.33 28.01 -5.75
N SER A 368 6.22 28.17 -4.43
CA SER A 368 7.17 27.62 -3.45
C SER A 368 6.94 26.12 -3.17
N GLY A 369 5.85 25.56 -3.71
CA GLY A 369 5.51 24.15 -3.56
C GLY A 369 6.37 23.21 -4.41
N TYR A 370 6.03 21.94 -4.38
CA TYR A 370 6.69 20.87 -5.12
C TYR A 370 5.64 19.85 -5.65
N HIS A 371 5.90 19.06 -6.63
CA HIS A 371 7.20 18.75 -7.30
C HIS A 371 7.48 19.63 -8.53
N ARG A 372 6.50 20.44 -9.04
CA ARG A 372 6.62 21.23 -10.26
C ARG A 372 6.88 22.71 -9.99
N GLY A 373 6.53 23.21 -8.81
CA GLY A 373 6.58 24.63 -8.48
C GLY A 373 5.58 25.44 -9.32
N THR A 374 4.37 24.90 -9.54
CA THR A 374 3.32 25.55 -10.34
C THR A 374 2.71 26.73 -9.57
N ARG A 375 2.47 27.86 -10.30
CA ARG A 375 1.86 29.07 -9.72
C ARG A 375 0.34 29.10 -9.89
N ALA A 376 -0.32 30.03 -9.20
CA ALA A 376 -1.77 30.22 -9.12
C ALA A 376 -2.53 30.02 -10.46
N ALA A 377 -2.00 30.55 -11.56
CA ALA A 377 -2.64 30.47 -12.88
C ALA A 377 -2.82 29.03 -13.41
N ALA A 378 -2.07 28.06 -12.88
CA ALA A 378 -2.15 26.66 -13.26
C ALA A 378 -2.93 25.79 -12.25
N GLN A 379 -3.38 26.39 -11.12
CA GLN A 379 -4.06 25.67 -10.04
C GLN A 379 -5.59 25.90 -10.13
N SER A 380 -6.34 24.81 -10.08
CA SER A 380 -7.80 24.86 -9.96
C SER A 380 -8.22 24.97 -8.49
N ILE A 381 -9.44 25.48 -8.24
CA ILE A 381 -10.02 25.48 -6.89
C ILE A 381 -10.09 24.06 -6.31
N ALA A 382 -10.36 23.06 -7.16
CA ALA A 382 -10.39 21.66 -6.78
C ALA A 382 -9.02 21.18 -6.24
N GLY A 383 -7.91 21.50 -6.92
CA GLY A 383 -6.56 21.22 -6.43
C GLY A 383 -6.22 21.98 -5.14
N GLY A 384 -6.66 23.24 -5.04
CA GLY A 384 -6.52 24.05 -3.83
C GLY A 384 -7.25 23.48 -2.61
N LEU A 385 -8.42 22.87 -2.81
CA LEU A 385 -9.16 22.19 -1.75
C LEU A 385 -8.40 20.97 -1.22
N VAL A 386 -7.91 20.09 -2.10
CA VAL A 386 -7.14 18.92 -1.68
C VAL A 386 -5.86 19.34 -0.96
N ALA A 387 -5.10 20.30 -1.50
CA ALA A 387 -3.88 20.81 -0.89
C ALA A 387 -4.12 21.43 0.50
N THR A 388 -5.21 22.18 0.67
CA THR A 388 -5.54 22.82 1.95
C THR A 388 -6.03 21.80 2.98
N ALA A 389 -6.85 20.85 2.55
CA ALA A 389 -7.35 19.76 3.42
C ALA A 389 -6.20 18.87 3.91
N ASP A 390 -5.26 18.53 3.02
CA ASP A 390 -4.05 17.77 3.38
C ASP A 390 -3.22 18.52 4.44
N VAL A 391 -2.91 19.79 4.20
CA VAL A 391 -2.14 20.62 5.16
C VAL A 391 -2.84 20.66 6.52
N TYR A 392 -4.17 20.87 6.55
CA TYR A 392 -4.93 20.89 7.81
C TYR A 392 -4.90 19.53 8.50
N ALA A 393 -5.22 18.45 7.78
CA ALA A 393 -5.22 17.09 8.33
C ALA A 393 -3.82 16.71 8.86
N ALA A 394 -2.77 17.01 8.10
CA ALA A 394 -1.40 16.77 8.52
C ALA A 394 -1.04 17.54 9.80
N MET A 395 -1.46 18.78 9.98
CA MET A 395 -1.24 19.55 11.21
C MET A 395 -1.98 18.95 12.41
N ARG A 396 -3.16 18.39 12.19
CA ARG A 396 -4.03 17.81 13.22
C ARG A 396 -3.60 16.42 13.67
N GLN A 397 -2.64 15.78 12.98
CA GLN A 397 -2.07 14.48 13.31
C GLN A 397 -0.69 14.62 13.93
N ALA A 398 -0.41 13.78 14.96
CA ALA A 398 0.94 13.65 15.49
C ALA A 398 1.87 13.03 14.43
N ARG A 399 3.09 13.49 14.36
CA ARG A 399 4.17 12.94 13.53
C ARG A 399 5.34 12.53 14.41
N ALA A 400 6.25 11.72 13.90
CA ALA A 400 7.43 11.29 14.64
C ALA A 400 8.24 12.45 15.23
N TYR A 401 8.26 13.59 14.54
CA TYR A 401 9.07 14.78 14.87
C TYR A 401 8.27 15.93 15.53
N ARG A 402 6.93 15.81 15.67
CA ARG A 402 6.10 16.83 16.33
C ARG A 402 4.76 16.29 16.82
N PRO A 403 4.19 16.85 17.90
CA PRO A 403 2.80 16.56 18.29
C PRO A 403 1.80 17.13 17.29
N ALA A 404 0.54 16.69 17.40
CA ALA A 404 -0.58 17.30 16.71
C ALA A 404 -0.80 18.73 17.22
N LEU A 405 -1.10 19.67 16.34
CA LEU A 405 -1.58 21.01 16.72
C LEU A 405 -3.05 20.90 17.17
N ASP A 406 -3.48 21.79 18.07
CA ASP A 406 -4.91 21.92 18.35
C ASP A 406 -5.67 22.59 17.18
N PRO A 407 -7.03 22.54 17.14
CA PRO A 407 -7.80 23.09 16.03
C PRO A 407 -7.54 24.58 15.79
N GLU A 408 -7.36 25.35 16.87
CA GLU A 408 -7.17 26.81 16.79
C GLU A 408 -5.79 27.14 16.20
N GLN A 409 -4.76 26.42 16.62
CA GLN A 409 -3.40 26.56 16.09
C GLN A 409 -3.35 26.20 14.61
N ALA A 410 -3.95 25.06 14.22
CA ALA A 410 -3.99 24.62 12.83
C ALA A 410 -4.76 25.64 11.95
N ALA A 411 -5.88 26.18 12.45
CA ALA A 411 -6.63 27.20 11.73
C ALA A 411 -5.87 28.53 11.61
N ALA A 412 -5.13 28.93 12.66
CA ALA A 412 -4.30 30.13 12.62
C ALA A 412 -3.20 29.99 11.57
N GLU A 413 -2.58 28.85 11.47
CA GLU A 413 -1.53 28.56 10.49
C GLU A 413 -2.06 28.55 9.06
N LEU A 414 -3.20 27.92 8.78
CA LEU A 414 -3.83 27.99 7.45
C LEU A 414 -4.15 29.44 7.04
N ARG A 415 -4.64 30.27 7.97
CA ARG A 415 -4.89 31.69 7.71
C ARG A 415 -3.60 32.48 7.45
N ARG A 416 -2.49 32.10 8.12
CA ARG A 416 -1.18 32.66 7.83
C ARG A 416 -0.77 32.33 6.40
N MET A 417 -0.80 31.04 6.02
CA MET A 417 -0.43 30.56 4.68
C MET A 417 -1.26 31.24 3.57
N ALA A 418 -2.57 31.45 3.81
CA ALA A 418 -3.41 32.17 2.86
C ALA A 418 -3.01 33.66 2.72
N ARG A 419 -2.68 34.35 3.84
CA ARG A 419 -2.22 35.74 3.82
C ARG A 419 -0.89 35.91 3.12
N ASP A 420 0.00 34.95 3.30
CA ASP A 420 1.35 34.95 2.72
C ASP A 420 1.34 34.52 1.24
N GLY A 421 0.17 34.10 0.72
CA GLY A 421 0.00 33.70 -0.69
C GLY A 421 0.46 32.29 -0.99
N GLU A 422 0.66 31.45 0.03
CA GLU A 422 1.04 30.05 -0.13
C GLU A 422 -0.17 29.17 -0.53
N LEU A 423 -1.35 29.41 0.06
CA LEU A 423 -2.59 28.68 -0.22
C LEU A 423 -3.69 29.59 -0.77
N GLU A 424 -4.59 29.01 -1.55
CA GLU A 424 -5.72 29.73 -2.14
C GLU A 424 -6.73 30.10 -1.05
N THR A 425 -7.09 31.38 -0.96
CA THR A 425 -7.91 31.94 0.13
C THR A 425 -9.32 31.35 0.19
N THR A 426 -9.95 31.09 -0.97
CA THR A 426 -11.29 30.49 -1.03
C THR A 426 -11.27 29.05 -0.51
N ALA A 427 -10.25 28.28 -0.89
CA ALA A 427 -10.06 26.90 -0.41
C ALA A 427 -9.82 26.87 1.11
N VAL A 428 -8.95 27.77 1.64
CA VAL A 428 -8.69 27.88 3.08
C VAL A 428 -9.97 28.21 3.85
N ASN A 429 -10.76 29.17 3.40
CA ASN A 429 -12.01 29.50 4.06
C ASN A 429 -13.04 28.37 4.04
N ALA A 430 -13.14 27.65 2.93
CA ALA A 430 -14.05 26.52 2.79
C ALA A 430 -13.63 25.35 3.70
N VAL A 431 -12.33 24.97 3.72
CA VAL A 431 -11.81 23.89 4.56
C VAL A 431 -11.92 24.25 6.06
N LEU A 432 -11.62 25.47 6.46
CA LEU A 432 -11.80 25.92 7.85
C LEU A 432 -13.26 25.88 8.28
N ALA A 433 -14.19 26.23 7.38
CA ALA A 433 -15.63 26.11 7.64
C ALA A 433 -16.06 24.63 7.74
N ALA A 434 -15.46 23.73 6.93
CA ALA A 434 -15.65 22.29 7.01
C ALA A 434 -15.10 21.70 8.31
N ALA A 435 -13.94 22.17 8.76
CA ALA A 435 -13.30 21.80 10.02
C ALA A 435 -13.93 22.43 11.26
N GLY A 436 -14.95 23.26 11.09
CA GLY A 436 -15.61 23.99 12.18
C GLY A 436 -16.17 23.07 13.26
N ASP A 437 -15.74 23.34 14.50
CA ASP A 437 -16.06 22.56 15.69
C ASP A 437 -17.56 22.61 16.01
N LYS A 438 -18.32 21.62 15.56
CA LYS A 438 -19.73 21.41 15.89
C LYS A 438 -20.03 19.94 16.10
N GLY A 439 -19.43 19.32 17.09
CA GLY A 439 -19.68 17.93 17.39
C GLY A 439 -19.99 17.66 18.84
N ARG A 440 -21.30 17.63 19.23
CA ARG A 440 -21.68 16.82 20.39
C ARG A 440 -21.50 15.36 19.98
N PRO A 441 -20.83 14.51 20.79
CA PRO A 441 -20.70 13.09 20.46
C PRO A 441 -22.08 12.43 20.45
N VAL A 442 -22.55 12.00 19.28
CA VAL A 442 -23.66 11.06 19.18
C VAL A 442 -23.14 9.72 19.69
N ARG A 443 -23.86 9.04 20.59
CA ARG A 443 -23.54 7.66 20.99
C ARG A 443 -23.57 6.79 19.71
N ARG A 444 -22.41 6.41 19.22
CA ARG A 444 -22.25 5.52 18.05
C ARG A 444 -22.38 4.07 18.53
N ARG A 445 -23.16 3.27 17.81
CA ARG A 445 -23.05 1.81 17.93
C ARG A 445 -21.80 1.41 17.18
N TRP A 446 -20.84 0.85 17.90
CA TRP A 446 -19.55 0.51 17.34
C TRP A 446 -19.65 -0.71 16.42
N PRO A 447 -18.91 -0.77 15.30
CA PRO A 447 -18.83 -1.92 14.42
C PRO A 447 -18.37 -3.17 15.18
N ALA A 448 -18.79 -4.34 14.71
CA ALA A 448 -18.48 -5.65 15.29
C ALA A 448 -18.85 -5.75 16.79
N ASP A 449 -19.85 -4.97 17.25
CA ASP A 449 -20.27 -4.90 18.64
C ASP A 449 -19.11 -4.63 19.64
N LEU A 450 -18.14 -3.80 19.21
CA LEU A 450 -17.07 -3.34 20.08
C LEU A 450 -17.63 -2.45 21.19
N THR A 451 -17.04 -2.55 22.36
CA THR A 451 -17.34 -1.64 23.49
C THR A 451 -16.51 -0.35 23.36
N ASP A 452 -16.94 0.73 24.03
CA ASP A 452 -16.19 1.99 24.09
C ASP A 452 -14.73 1.73 24.51
N ARG A 453 -14.52 0.84 25.48
CA ARG A 453 -13.18 0.51 25.98
C ARG A 453 -12.31 -0.26 24.97
N GLU A 454 -12.92 -1.16 24.23
CA GLU A 454 -12.23 -1.86 23.13
C GLU A 454 -11.87 -0.89 22.01
N VAL A 455 -12.73 0.08 21.70
CA VAL A 455 -12.43 1.13 20.73
C VAL A 455 -11.29 2.03 21.20
N ASP A 456 -11.25 2.41 22.49
CA ASP A 456 -10.14 3.18 23.05
C ASP A 456 -8.80 2.43 22.93
N VAL A 457 -8.80 1.13 23.24
CA VAL A 457 -7.61 0.28 23.09
C VAL A 457 -7.23 0.17 21.61
N LEU A 458 -8.19 -0.08 20.72
CA LEU A 458 -7.96 -0.19 19.28
C LEU A 458 -7.32 1.09 18.72
N ARG A 459 -7.82 2.26 19.07
CA ARG A 459 -7.26 3.56 18.68
C ARG A 459 -5.79 3.69 19.04
N ARG A 460 -5.43 3.37 20.29
CA ARG A 460 -4.03 3.48 20.78
C ARG A 460 -3.09 2.51 20.07
N ILE A 461 -3.56 1.30 19.83
CA ILE A 461 -2.77 0.28 19.13
C ILE A 461 -2.64 0.64 17.64
N ALA A 462 -3.67 1.12 17.00
CA ALA A 462 -3.68 1.47 15.58
C ALA A 462 -2.72 2.63 15.24
N VAL A 463 -2.56 3.62 16.15
CA VAL A 463 -1.60 4.72 15.96
C VAL A 463 -0.17 4.38 16.43
N GLY A 464 0.18 3.12 16.53
CA GLY A 464 1.56 2.71 16.82
C GLY A 464 1.88 2.42 18.28
N GLY A 465 0.92 2.62 19.22
CA GLY A 465 1.13 2.36 20.66
C GLY A 465 1.47 0.90 20.97
N SER A 466 2.46 0.64 21.83
CA SER A 466 2.66 -0.68 22.42
C SER A 466 1.56 -0.99 23.46
N ILE A 467 1.43 -2.26 23.87
CA ILE A 467 0.51 -2.63 24.97
C ILE A 467 0.85 -1.83 26.23
N GLN A 468 2.13 -1.58 26.50
CA GLN A 468 2.56 -0.81 27.68
C GLN A 468 2.18 0.67 27.56
N THR A 469 2.40 1.29 26.39
CA THR A 469 2.00 2.69 26.17
C THR A 469 0.50 2.87 26.21
N ALA A 470 -0.26 2.00 25.54
CA ALA A 470 -1.72 2.01 25.60
C ALA A 470 -2.25 1.82 27.03
N ALA A 471 -1.61 0.96 27.83
CA ALA A 471 -1.96 0.74 29.24
C ALA A 471 -1.72 1.99 30.08
N ALA A 472 -0.59 2.66 29.90
CA ALA A 472 -0.27 3.91 30.58
C ALA A 472 -1.27 5.01 30.21
N ASP A 473 -1.52 5.22 28.91
CA ASP A 473 -2.42 6.25 28.39
C ASP A 473 -3.87 6.07 28.85
N LEU A 474 -4.31 4.83 28.94
CA LEU A 474 -5.69 4.47 29.33
C LEU A 474 -5.86 4.21 30.84
N ASN A 475 -4.79 4.34 31.59
CA ASN A 475 -4.76 4.05 33.03
C ASN A 475 -5.25 2.63 33.36
N LEU A 476 -4.72 1.63 32.61
CA LEU A 476 -5.02 0.21 32.72
C LEU A 476 -3.77 -0.62 33.03
N ALA A 477 -3.97 -1.85 33.51
CA ALA A 477 -2.88 -2.83 33.52
C ALA A 477 -2.58 -3.34 32.10
N PRO A 478 -1.31 -3.61 31.72
CA PRO A 478 -0.97 -4.17 30.41
C PRO A 478 -1.74 -5.44 30.04
N LYS A 479 -1.97 -6.33 31.02
CA LYS A 479 -2.77 -7.55 30.86
C LYS A 479 -4.23 -7.27 30.48
N THR A 480 -4.79 -6.16 30.97
CA THR A 480 -6.17 -5.73 30.62
C THR A 480 -6.23 -5.21 29.20
N VAL A 481 -5.20 -4.47 28.75
CA VAL A 481 -5.10 -4.01 27.35
C VAL A 481 -4.95 -5.20 26.40
N ASP A 482 -4.11 -6.17 26.75
CA ASP A 482 -3.97 -7.41 25.96
C ASP A 482 -5.29 -8.19 25.89
N PHE A 483 -6.01 -8.32 26.99
CA PHE A 483 -7.34 -8.94 27.02
C PHE A 483 -8.33 -8.23 26.08
N HIS A 484 -8.39 -6.90 26.10
CA HIS A 484 -9.23 -6.13 25.18
C HIS A 484 -8.78 -6.34 23.72
N LEU A 485 -7.47 -6.40 23.46
CA LEU A 485 -6.94 -6.61 22.12
C LEU A 485 -7.33 -7.99 21.57
N GLN A 486 -7.26 -9.04 22.39
CA GLN A 486 -7.71 -10.38 22.00
C GLN A 486 -9.23 -10.41 21.71
N ASN A 487 -10.02 -9.70 22.53
CA ASN A 487 -11.46 -9.57 22.29
C ASN A 487 -11.76 -8.84 20.99
N ILE A 488 -11.02 -7.75 20.69
CA ILE A 488 -11.13 -7.03 19.42
C ILE A 488 -10.82 -7.97 18.25
N TYR A 489 -9.70 -8.70 18.34
CA TYR A 489 -9.31 -9.65 17.28
C TYR A 489 -10.39 -10.72 17.05
N SER A 490 -10.92 -11.27 18.14
CA SER A 490 -12.01 -12.27 18.06
C SER A 490 -13.29 -11.70 17.46
N LYS A 491 -13.72 -10.49 17.87
CA LYS A 491 -14.96 -9.86 17.39
C LYS A 491 -14.86 -9.44 15.92
N VAL A 492 -13.69 -8.98 15.50
CA VAL A 492 -13.43 -8.52 14.13
C VAL A 492 -13.03 -9.68 13.18
N GLY A 493 -12.57 -10.81 13.74
CA GLY A 493 -12.12 -11.97 12.95
C GLY A 493 -10.73 -11.79 12.34
N ILE A 494 -9.81 -11.14 13.05
CA ILE A 494 -8.44 -10.83 12.61
C ILE A 494 -7.41 -11.38 13.61
N THR A 495 -6.13 -11.41 13.23
CA THR A 495 -5.06 -11.95 14.07
C THR A 495 -3.82 -11.07 14.14
N SER A 496 -3.80 -9.93 13.43
CA SER A 496 -2.65 -9.04 13.37
C SER A 496 -3.00 -7.60 13.72
N ARG A 497 -1.99 -6.86 14.18
CA ARG A 497 -2.09 -5.44 14.44
C ARG A 497 -2.38 -4.64 13.16
N ALA A 498 -1.75 -5.00 12.05
CA ALA A 498 -1.97 -4.33 10.77
C ALA A 498 -3.43 -4.45 10.31
N ALA A 499 -4.03 -5.65 10.44
CA ALA A 499 -5.44 -5.87 10.15
C ALA A 499 -6.35 -5.08 11.11
N ALA A 500 -5.98 -4.98 12.40
CA ALA A 500 -6.71 -4.18 13.37
C ALA A 500 -6.66 -2.67 13.04
N THR A 501 -5.50 -2.17 12.61
CA THR A 501 -5.34 -0.79 12.13
C THR A 501 -6.21 -0.53 10.90
N LEU A 502 -6.19 -1.43 9.93
CA LEU A 502 -7.02 -1.32 8.73
C LEU A 502 -8.53 -1.33 9.09
N PHE A 503 -8.94 -2.24 9.98
CA PHE A 503 -10.33 -2.25 10.47
C PHE A 503 -10.72 -0.92 11.13
N ALA A 504 -9.84 -0.35 11.96
CA ALA A 504 -10.09 0.93 12.61
C ALA A 504 -10.25 2.08 11.60
N ILE A 505 -9.43 2.10 10.54
CA ILE A 505 -9.54 3.04 9.42
C ILE A 505 -10.87 2.85 8.70
N GLN A 506 -11.19 1.63 8.29
CA GLN A 506 -12.41 1.29 7.52
C GLN A 506 -13.73 1.66 8.22
N ASN A 507 -13.70 1.73 9.55
CA ASN A 507 -14.88 2.00 10.36
C ASN A 507 -14.85 3.38 11.05
N ASP A 508 -13.99 4.29 10.59
CA ASP A 508 -13.83 5.64 11.12
C ASP A 508 -13.58 5.70 12.64
N LEU A 509 -12.89 4.67 13.17
CA LEU A 509 -12.66 4.57 14.62
C LEU A 509 -11.50 5.42 15.12
N LEU A 510 -10.66 5.95 14.22
CA LEU A 510 -9.46 6.71 14.60
C LEU A 510 -9.74 8.19 14.84
N GLN A 511 -10.89 8.70 14.41
CA GLN A 511 -11.32 10.07 14.70
C GLN A 511 -11.86 10.15 16.12
N ALA A 512 -11.28 11.04 16.93
CA ALA A 512 -11.73 11.33 18.30
C ALA A 512 -12.78 12.42 18.31
#